data_5eb3d25b62d3ba3a17296cc46c15a732
#
_entry.id   5eb3d25b62d3ba3a17296cc46c15a732
#
_cell.length_a   1.000
_cell.length_b   1.000
_cell.length_c   1.000
_cell.angle_alpha   90.00
_cell.angle_beta   90.00
_cell.angle_gamma   90.00
#
_symmetry.space_group_name_H-M   'P 1'
#
loop_
_entity.id
_entity.type
_entity.pdbx_description
1 polymer ?
#
loop_
_entity_poly.entity_id
_entity_poly.type
_entity_poly.pdbx_seq_one_letter_code
_entity_poly.pdbx_strand_id
1 'polypeptide(L)'
;MNKFIFKEVSSKEEMDKSYSIRTRVFCEEQKISKEIEFDNLDHLCGHFLIFDGVKAIGTARVRPKEKDLLKIERVAVLKEFRRLKVGSILIKNVIKHYLNLDYKKSIILHSQVAVAEFYKSLNFILYGNEFYEDGIPHIAMKYLKKS
;
A
#
# COMPACT_ATOMS: atom_id res chain seq x y z
N MET A 1 1.20 -13.33 -19.41
CA MET A 1 -0.20 -12.95 -19.11
C MET A 1 -0.37 -12.72 -17.63
N ASN A 2 -0.99 -11.60 -17.25
CA ASN A 2 -1.21 -11.26 -15.86
C ASN A 2 -2.45 -12.00 -15.34
N LYS A 3 -2.26 -12.91 -14.40
CA LYS A 3 -3.35 -13.67 -13.79
C LYS A 3 -3.92 -13.02 -12.54
N PHE A 4 -3.33 -11.91 -12.09
CA PHE A 4 -3.76 -11.24 -10.87
C PHE A 4 -4.78 -10.14 -11.18
N ILE A 5 -5.81 -10.03 -10.34
CA ILE A 5 -6.89 -9.07 -10.55
C ILE A 5 -6.87 -8.02 -9.45
N PHE A 6 -6.77 -6.76 -9.85
CA PHE A 6 -6.81 -5.60 -8.96
C PHE A 6 -8.25 -5.13 -8.79
N LYS A 7 -8.64 -4.77 -7.56
CA LYS A 7 -9.99 -4.28 -7.29
C LYS A 7 -9.99 -3.25 -6.16
N GLU A 8 -10.75 -2.18 -6.33
CA GLU A 8 -11.07 -1.27 -5.24
C GLU A 8 -12.10 -1.94 -4.31
N VAL A 9 -11.89 -1.86 -3.00
CA VAL A 9 -12.81 -2.42 -2.01
C VAL A 9 -14.13 -1.66 -2.07
N SER A 10 -15.25 -2.39 -2.19
CA SER A 10 -16.58 -1.80 -2.28
C SER A 10 -17.61 -2.49 -1.38
N SER A 11 -17.20 -3.41 -0.51
CA SER A 11 -18.11 -4.13 0.38
C SER A 11 -17.43 -4.43 1.71
N LYS A 12 -18.26 -4.74 2.72
CA LYS A 12 -17.75 -5.17 4.02
C LYS A 12 -16.96 -6.48 3.89
N GLU A 13 -17.44 -7.40 3.07
CA GLU A 13 -16.77 -8.68 2.86
C GLU A 13 -15.36 -8.46 2.30
N GLU A 14 -15.21 -7.56 1.32
CA GLU A 14 -13.90 -7.24 0.77
C GLU A 14 -13.02 -6.54 1.81
N MET A 15 -13.60 -5.64 2.61
CA MET A 15 -12.83 -4.98 3.66
C MET A 15 -12.32 -5.98 4.69
N ASP A 16 -13.10 -6.99 5.01
CA ASP A 16 -12.67 -8.06 5.91
C ASP A 16 -11.46 -8.83 5.34
N LYS A 17 -11.42 -9.01 4.01
CA LYS A 17 -10.25 -9.62 3.36
C LYS A 17 -9.00 -8.75 3.52
N SER A 18 -9.15 -7.44 3.37
CA SER A 18 -8.04 -6.52 3.61
C SER A 18 -7.55 -6.59 5.06
N TYR A 19 -8.47 -6.58 6.01
CA TYR A 19 -8.13 -6.70 7.43
C TYR A 19 -7.38 -8.00 7.73
N SER A 20 -7.81 -9.10 7.15
CA SER A 20 -7.18 -10.40 7.33
C SER A 20 -5.73 -10.39 6.85
N ILE A 21 -5.47 -9.82 5.68
CA ILE A 21 -4.12 -9.71 5.13
C ILE A 21 -3.25 -8.83 6.04
N ARG A 22 -3.78 -7.68 6.47
CA ARG A 22 -3.06 -6.74 7.35
C ARG A 22 -2.71 -7.37 8.69
N THR A 23 -3.66 -8.10 9.27
CA THR A 23 -3.40 -8.81 10.53
C THR A 23 -2.26 -9.82 10.35
N ARG A 24 -2.30 -10.59 9.28
CA ARG A 24 -1.32 -11.62 9.03
C ARG A 24 0.08 -11.05 8.79
N VAL A 25 0.18 -10.01 7.98
CA VAL A 25 1.47 -9.43 7.61
C VAL A 25 2.02 -8.52 8.72
N PHE A 26 1.21 -7.61 9.22
CA PHE A 26 1.70 -6.60 10.16
C PHE A 26 1.67 -7.08 11.62
N CYS A 27 0.62 -7.77 12.02
CA CYS A 27 0.49 -8.17 13.42
C CYS A 27 1.17 -9.51 13.72
N GLU A 28 1.01 -10.49 12.83
CA GLU A 28 1.60 -11.81 13.05
C GLU A 28 3.05 -11.89 12.62
N GLU A 29 3.40 -11.44 11.41
CA GLU A 29 4.78 -11.49 10.94
C GLU A 29 5.65 -10.38 11.56
N GLN A 30 5.21 -9.13 11.49
CA GLN A 30 6.02 -7.98 11.93
C GLN A 30 5.84 -7.63 13.40
N LYS A 31 4.93 -8.30 14.08
CA LYS A 31 4.70 -8.13 15.53
C LYS A 31 4.25 -6.72 15.91
N ILE A 32 3.58 -6.02 15.00
CA ILE A 32 2.97 -4.72 15.29
C ILE A 32 1.65 -4.98 16.03
N SER A 33 1.38 -4.23 17.09
CA SER A 33 0.14 -4.43 17.85
C SER A 33 -1.08 -4.08 17.01
N LYS A 34 -2.21 -4.73 17.30
CA LYS A 34 -3.46 -4.46 16.58
C LYS A 34 -3.93 -3.02 16.78
N GLU A 35 -3.68 -2.43 17.96
CA GLU A 35 -4.05 -1.06 18.26
C GLU A 35 -3.31 -0.07 17.37
N ILE A 36 -2.06 -0.35 17.01
CA ILE A 36 -1.28 0.48 16.11
C ILE A 36 -1.71 0.27 14.67
N GLU A 37 -1.87 -0.99 14.25
CA GLU A 37 -2.22 -1.31 12.87
C GLU A 37 -3.62 -0.79 12.50
N PHE A 38 -4.60 -1.02 13.39
CA PHE A 38 -5.98 -0.60 13.19
C PHE A 38 -6.20 0.72 13.93
N ASP A 39 -5.84 1.82 13.27
CA ASP A 39 -5.71 3.15 13.84
C ASP A 39 -6.99 4.00 13.79
N ASN A 40 -8.13 3.38 13.46
CA ASN A 40 -9.44 4.04 13.32
C ASN A 40 -9.50 5.07 12.19
N LEU A 41 -8.58 5.00 11.22
CA LEU A 41 -8.58 5.89 10.05
C LEU A 41 -9.10 5.22 8.78
N ASP A 42 -9.38 3.92 8.83
CA ASP A 42 -9.75 3.16 7.63
C ASP A 42 -10.96 3.72 6.90
N HIS A 43 -11.94 4.25 7.63
CA HIS A 43 -13.15 4.82 7.03
C HIS A 43 -12.89 6.09 6.22
N LEU A 44 -11.72 6.72 6.39
CA LEU A 44 -11.31 7.92 5.67
C LEU A 44 -10.50 7.59 4.41
N CYS A 45 -10.23 6.32 4.16
CA CYS A 45 -9.24 5.88 3.17
C CYS A 45 -9.88 5.10 2.05
N GLY A 46 -9.21 5.09 0.90
CA GLY A 46 -9.45 4.10 -0.15
C GLY A 46 -8.73 2.81 0.18
N HIS A 47 -9.33 1.69 -0.15
CA HIS A 47 -8.76 0.37 0.10
C HIS A 47 -8.77 -0.45 -1.18
N PHE A 48 -7.71 -1.22 -1.39
CA PHE A 48 -7.51 -1.97 -2.62
C PHE A 48 -7.08 -3.39 -2.30
N LEU A 49 -7.48 -4.31 -3.16
CA LEU A 49 -7.12 -5.71 -3.07
C LEU A 49 -6.55 -6.18 -4.39
N ILE A 50 -5.68 -7.17 -4.32
CA ILE A 50 -5.25 -7.92 -5.49
C ILE A 50 -5.53 -9.39 -5.22
N PHE A 51 -6.06 -10.07 -6.23
CA PHE A 51 -6.53 -11.45 -6.14
C PHE A 51 -5.73 -12.37 -7.04
N ASP A 52 -5.54 -13.60 -6.57
CA ASP A 52 -5.17 -14.74 -7.40
C ASP A 52 -6.42 -15.63 -7.45
N GLY A 53 -7.14 -15.59 -8.57
CA GLY A 53 -8.45 -16.22 -8.63
C GLY A 53 -9.41 -15.59 -7.62
N VAL A 54 -9.94 -16.37 -6.70
CA VAL A 54 -10.87 -15.89 -5.67
C VAL A 54 -10.16 -15.49 -4.38
N LYS A 55 -8.87 -15.76 -4.28
CA LYS A 55 -8.10 -15.52 -3.05
C LYS A 55 -7.50 -14.12 -3.06
N ALA A 56 -7.84 -13.31 -2.06
CA ALA A 56 -7.19 -12.02 -1.86
C ALA A 56 -5.78 -12.26 -1.31
N ILE A 57 -4.75 -11.74 -1.98
CA ILE A 57 -3.36 -12.02 -1.65
C ILE A 57 -2.54 -10.77 -1.33
N GLY A 58 -3.09 -9.59 -1.58
CA GLY A 58 -2.44 -8.33 -1.23
C GLY A 58 -3.43 -7.23 -1.02
N THR A 59 -3.03 -6.19 -0.30
CA THR A 59 -3.87 -5.04 0.00
C THR A 59 -3.03 -3.77 0.11
N ALA A 60 -3.68 -2.62 -0.10
CA ALA A 60 -3.09 -1.31 0.11
C ALA A 60 -4.18 -0.36 0.56
N ARG A 61 -3.80 0.62 1.41
CA ARG A 61 -4.68 1.69 1.84
C ARG A 61 -4.14 3.01 1.29
N VAL A 62 -5.02 3.90 0.86
CA VAL A 62 -4.62 5.24 0.45
C VAL A 62 -5.38 6.26 1.29
N ARG A 63 -4.63 7.10 1.98
CA ARG A 63 -5.19 8.10 2.89
C ARG A 63 -5.01 9.50 2.31
N PRO A 64 -6.10 10.25 2.08
CA PRO A 64 -5.97 11.66 1.74
C PRO A 64 -5.37 12.42 2.92
N LYS A 65 -4.31 13.21 2.68
CA LYS A 65 -3.62 13.97 3.73
C LYS A 65 -4.02 15.44 3.68
N GLU A 66 -3.79 16.07 2.55
CA GLU A 66 -4.11 17.45 2.28
C GLU A 66 -4.74 17.50 0.91
N LYS A 67 -5.18 18.69 0.49
CA LYS A 67 -5.68 18.87 -0.86
C LYS A 67 -4.62 18.39 -1.85
N ASP A 68 -4.99 17.51 -2.73
CA ASP A 68 -4.15 16.97 -3.80
C ASP A 68 -2.96 16.12 -3.30
N LEU A 69 -2.94 15.72 -2.02
CA LEU A 69 -1.88 14.87 -1.47
C LEU A 69 -2.48 13.55 -0.95
N LEU A 70 -2.00 12.45 -1.51
CA LEU A 70 -2.42 11.09 -1.13
C LEU A 70 -1.23 10.34 -0.57
N LYS A 71 -1.45 9.60 0.51
CA LYS A 71 -0.41 8.76 1.11
C LYS A 71 -0.80 7.29 0.98
N ILE A 72 0.04 6.50 0.31
CA ILE A 72 -0.12 5.04 0.26
C ILE A 72 0.39 4.46 1.57
N GLU A 73 -0.43 3.64 2.20
CA GLU A 73 -0.13 3.03 3.50
C GLU A 73 -0.58 1.58 3.49
N ARG A 74 -0.14 0.82 4.48
CA ARG A 74 -0.64 -0.55 4.73
C ARG A 74 -0.52 -1.44 3.50
N VAL A 75 0.60 -1.33 2.78
CA VAL A 75 0.87 -2.19 1.63
C VAL A 75 1.34 -3.54 2.16
N ALA A 76 0.63 -4.59 1.81
CA ALA A 76 0.95 -5.92 2.30
C ALA A 76 0.64 -6.97 1.24
N VAL A 77 1.56 -7.93 1.09
CA VAL A 77 1.39 -9.10 0.23
C VAL A 77 1.63 -10.33 1.10
N LEU A 78 0.75 -11.31 1.00
CA LEU A 78 0.92 -12.57 1.73
C LEU A 78 2.26 -13.20 1.37
N LYS A 79 2.93 -13.77 2.37
CA LYS A 79 4.29 -14.30 2.24
C LYS A 79 4.45 -15.26 1.07
N GLU A 80 3.46 -16.13 0.87
CA GLU A 80 3.48 -17.15 -0.19
C GLU A 80 3.47 -16.56 -1.60
N PHE A 81 3.03 -15.31 -1.74
CA PHE A 81 2.88 -14.64 -3.03
C PHE A 81 3.92 -13.54 -3.27
N ARG A 82 4.90 -13.40 -2.39
CA ARG A 82 6.01 -12.46 -2.59
C ARG A 82 6.94 -12.99 -3.68
N ARG A 83 7.68 -12.08 -4.31
CA ARG A 83 8.61 -12.38 -5.41
C ARG A 83 7.91 -12.80 -6.71
N LEU A 84 6.60 -12.62 -6.78
CA LEU A 84 5.81 -12.87 -7.99
C LEU A 84 5.33 -11.57 -8.63
N LYS A 85 5.95 -10.45 -8.25
CA LYS A 85 5.61 -9.09 -8.72
C LYS A 85 4.21 -8.64 -8.32
N VAL A 86 3.59 -9.26 -7.34
CA VAL A 86 2.25 -8.91 -6.87
C VAL A 86 2.23 -7.49 -6.30
N GLY A 87 3.22 -7.16 -5.46
CA GLY A 87 3.33 -5.80 -4.90
C GLY A 87 3.50 -4.74 -5.96
N SER A 88 4.31 -5.02 -6.98
CA SER A 88 4.52 -4.10 -8.10
C SER A 88 3.22 -3.85 -8.87
N ILE A 89 2.49 -4.91 -9.18
CA ILE A 89 1.20 -4.81 -9.86
C ILE A 89 0.20 -4.02 -9.03
N LEU A 90 0.13 -4.32 -7.73
CA LEU A 90 -0.77 -3.63 -6.80
C LEU A 90 -0.50 -2.12 -6.78
N ILE A 91 0.74 -1.71 -6.56
CA ILE A 91 1.10 -0.29 -6.42
C ILE A 91 0.93 0.45 -7.75
N LYS A 92 1.34 -0.15 -8.86
CA LYS A 92 1.13 0.47 -10.19
C LYS A 92 -0.34 0.73 -10.46
N ASN A 93 -1.21 -0.20 -10.09
CA ASN A 93 -2.65 -0.03 -10.30
C ASN A 93 -3.25 1.01 -9.35
N VAL A 94 -2.78 1.09 -8.11
CA VAL A 94 -3.22 2.14 -7.19
C VAL A 94 -2.86 3.52 -7.74
N ILE A 95 -1.63 3.69 -8.19
CA ILE A 95 -1.16 4.97 -8.78
C ILE A 95 -2.01 5.32 -10.00
N LYS A 96 -2.20 4.38 -10.89
CA LYS A 96 -3.00 4.59 -12.11
C LYS A 96 -4.43 4.97 -11.77
N HIS A 97 -5.03 4.31 -10.78
CA HIS A 97 -6.39 4.59 -10.33
C HIS A 97 -6.55 6.07 -9.96
N TYR A 98 -5.66 6.58 -9.09
CA TYR A 98 -5.79 7.95 -8.61
C TYR A 98 -5.39 8.99 -9.65
N LEU A 99 -4.34 8.77 -10.42
CA LEU A 99 -3.90 9.74 -11.43
C LEU A 99 -4.83 9.80 -12.62
N ASN A 100 -5.56 8.72 -12.92
CA ASN A 100 -6.62 8.77 -13.94
C ASN A 100 -7.82 9.59 -13.49
N LEU A 101 -8.10 9.62 -12.17
CA LEU A 101 -9.18 10.44 -11.62
C LEU A 101 -8.77 11.91 -11.58
N ASP A 102 -7.54 12.19 -11.16
CA ASP A 102 -7.03 13.56 -11.08
C ASP A 102 -5.50 13.55 -11.12
N TYR A 103 -4.94 13.93 -12.26
CA TYR A 103 -3.49 13.93 -12.47
C TYR A 103 -2.76 14.94 -11.58
N LYS A 104 -3.48 15.91 -10.98
CA LYS A 104 -2.88 16.89 -10.08
C LYS A 104 -2.44 16.28 -8.75
N LYS A 105 -2.99 15.12 -8.38
CA LYS A 105 -2.67 14.49 -7.10
C LYS A 105 -1.18 14.16 -7.01
N SER A 106 -0.61 14.45 -5.85
CA SER A 106 0.72 13.98 -5.47
C SER A 106 0.59 12.73 -4.61
N ILE A 107 1.48 11.78 -4.81
CA ILE A 107 1.43 10.50 -4.12
C ILE A 107 2.73 10.31 -3.34
N ILE A 108 2.60 10.10 -2.04
CA ILE A 108 3.74 9.85 -1.15
C ILE A 108 3.53 8.54 -0.40
N LEU A 109 4.59 8.04 0.20
CA LEU A 109 4.53 6.94 1.16
C LEU A 109 5.71 7.02 2.12
N HIS A 110 5.58 6.30 3.22
CA HIS A 110 6.67 6.09 4.17
C HIS A 110 7.10 4.64 4.04
N SER A 111 8.23 4.41 3.39
CA SER A 111 8.74 3.07 3.16
C SER A 111 9.60 2.62 4.33
N GLN A 112 9.45 1.36 4.74
CA GLN A 112 10.50 0.74 5.55
C GLN A 112 11.79 0.80 4.73
N VAL A 113 12.89 1.16 5.36
CA VAL A 113 14.18 1.32 4.68
C VAL A 113 14.58 0.05 3.93
N ALA A 114 14.29 -1.11 4.52
CA ALA A 114 14.63 -2.41 3.93
C ALA A 114 13.98 -2.65 2.57
N VAL A 115 12.86 -1.98 2.25
CA VAL A 115 12.16 -2.16 0.98
C VAL A 115 12.15 -0.91 0.11
N ALA A 116 12.97 0.08 0.43
CA ALA A 116 13.02 1.33 -0.34
C ALA A 116 13.39 1.10 -1.81
N GLU A 117 14.29 0.15 -2.09
CA GLU A 117 14.69 -0.16 -3.47
C GLU A 117 13.51 -0.65 -4.32
N PHE A 118 12.58 -1.37 -3.70
CA PHE A 118 11.36 -1.80 -4.38
C PHE A 118 10.58 -0.58 -4.89
N TYR A 119 10.37 0.42 -4.02
CA TYR A 119 9.63 1.62 -4.41
C TYR A 119 10.41 2.48 -5.41
N LYS A 120 11.74 2.52 -5.31
CA LYS A 120 12.56 3.21 -6.32
C LYS A 120 12.34 2.59 -7.71
N SER A 121 12.19 1.27 -7.78
CA SER A 121 11.92 0.59 -9.05
C SER A 121 10.57 0.97 -9.64
N LEU A 122 9.68 1.54 -8.84
CA LEU A 122 8.34 1.99 -9.26
C LEU A 122 8.28 3.52 -9.44
N ASN A 123 9.42 4.16 -9.61
CA ASN A 123 9.53 5.61 -9.82
C ASN A 123 9.24 6.47 -8.59
N PHE A 124 9.47 5.94 -7.40
CA PHE A 124 9.48 6.76 -6.20
C PHE A 124 10.90 7.26 -5.93
N ILE A 125 11.00 8.49 -5.45
CA ILE A 125 12.27 9.08 -5.05
C ILE A 125 12.24 9.40 -3.56
N LEU A 126 13.41 9.39 -2.94
CA LEU A 126 13.53 9.75 -1.52
C LEU A 126 13.30 11.26 -1.36
N TYR A 127 12.60 11.64 -0.29
CA TYR A 127 12.52 13.05 0.07
C TYR A 127 12.48 13.18 1.59
N GLY A 128 13.61 13.36 2.22
CA GLY A 128 13.71 13.51 3.65
C GLY A 128 14.70 12.53 4.27
N ASN A 129 14.81 12.59 5.56
CA ASN A 129 15.74 11.76 6.33
C ASN A 129 15.04 10.51 6.83
N GLU A 130 15.84 9.52 7.23
CA GLU A 130 15.29 8.34 7.89
C GLU A 130 14.69 8.71 9.23
N PHE A 131 13.63 8.01 9.62
CA PHE A 131 12.97 8.17 10.90
C PHE A 131 12.47 6.80 11.38
N TYR A 132 12.11 6.70 12.64
CA TYR A 132 11.56 5.47 13.18
C TYR A 132 10.05 5.57 13.29
N GLU A 133 9.36 4.52 12.87
CA GLU A 133 7.91 4.40 12.97
C GLU A 133 7.66 2.98 13.48
N ASP A 134 7.00 2.89 14.64
CA ASP A 134 6.76 1.61 15.32
C ASP A 134 8.04 0.80 15.55
N GLY A 135 9.16 1.51 15.83
CA GLY A 135 10.45 0.88 16.08
C GLY A 135 11.19 0.40 14.83
N ILE A 136 10.66 0.66 13.64
CA ILE A 136 11.23 0.21 12.37
C ILE A 136 11.75 1.44 11.60
N PRO A 137 12.98 1.39 11.04
CA PRO A 137 13.49 2.50 10.23
C PRO A 137 12.65 2.70 8.97
N HIS A 138 12.23 3.92 8.73
CA HIS A 138 11.44 4.33 7.57
C HIS A 138 12.07 5.51 6.86
N ILE A 139 11.66 5.73 5.63
CA ILE A 139 12.04 6.92 4.86
C ILE A 139 10.87 7.36 3.99
N ALA A 140 10.66 8.68 3.90
CA ALA A 140 9.60 9.23 3.07
C ALA A 140 9.99 9.17 1.60
N MET A 141 9.04 8.80 0.76
CA MET A 141 9.24 8.71 -0.69
C MET A 141 8.06 9.33 -1.42
N LYS A 142 8.34 9.88 -2.59
CA LYS A 142 7.36 10.55 -3.43
C LYS A 142 7.39 9.96 -4.83
N TYR A 143 6.20 9.72 -5.39
CA TYR A 143 6.09 9.24 -6.76
C TYR A 143 6.47 10.36 -7.74
N LEU A 144 7.38 10.05 -8.65
CA LEU A 144 7.81 10.97 -9.72
C LEU A 144 6.94 10.71 -10.94
N LYS A 145 5.97 11.61 -11.19
CA LYS A 145 5.08 11.47 -12.32
C LYS A 145 5.83 11.55 -13.64
N LYS A 146 5.40 10.75 -14.60
CA LYS A 146 5.93 10.84 -15.96
C LYS A 146 5.36 12.06 -16.62
N SER A 147 6.21 12.78 -17.34
CA SER A 147 5.79 13.95 -18.12
C SER A 147 5.16 13.50 -19.45
#